data_7271dc579f96fedec11f972f94901c71
#
_entry.id   7271dc579f96fedec11f972f94901c71
#
_cell.length_a   1.000
_cell.length_b   1.000
_cell.length_c   1.000
_cell.angle_alpha   90.00
_cell.angle_beta   90.00
_cell.angle_gamma   90.00
#
_symmetry.space_group_name_H-M   'P 1'
#
loop_
_entity.id
_entity.type
_entity.pdbx_description
1 polymer ?
#
loop_
_entity_poly.entity_id
_entity_poly.type
_entity_poly.pdbx_seq_one_letter_code
_entity_poly.pdbx_strand_id
1 'polypeptide(L)'
;WLYRLTVNEVLQARRAGGRRYARVRYTDEPEMLQSPTASPPAHSTDLERAIATLPEGARAVFVLYDIEGYQHEEIARLTGIAEGTSKAQLHRARRLLREALER
;
A
#
# COMPACT_ATOMS: atom_id res chain seq x y z
N TRP A 1 -12.13 -3.11 -6.77
CA TRP A 1 -12.03 -2.07 -5.74
C TRP A 1 -10.58 -1.83 -5.31
N LEU A 2 -9.86 -2.86 -4.88
CA LEU A 2 -8.46 -2.71 -4.48
C LEU A 2 -7.58 -2.20 -5.61
N TYR A 3 -7.81 -2.68 -6.81
CA TYR A 3 -7.07 -2.24 -8.00
C TYR A 3 -7.25 -0.74 -8.23
N ARG A 4 -8.49 -0.25 -8.18
CA ARG A 4 -8.77 1.18 -8.37
C ARG A 4 -8.12 2.04 -7.31
N LEU A 5 -8.16 1.59 -6.06
CA LEU A 5 -7.57 2.31 -4.95
C LEU A 5 -6.06 2.45 -5.14
N THR A 6 -5.41 1.37 -5.54
CA THR A 6 -3.98 1.35 -5.77
C THR A 6 -3.56 2.20 -6.97
N VAL A 7 -4.32 2.11 -8.07
CA VAL A 7 -4.06 2.93 -9.27
C VAL A 7 -4.18 4.42 -8.93
N ASN A 8 -5.21 4.79 -8.18
CA ASN A 8 -5.39 6.19 -7.78
C ASN A 8 -4.21 6.67 -6.94
N GLU A 9 -3.73 5.87 -6.02
CA GLU A 9 -2.59 6.23 -5.20
C GLU A 9 -1.32 6.44 -6.02
N VAL A 10 -1.07 5.54 -6.97
CA VAL A 10 0.08 5.67 -7.88
C VAL A 10 -0.02 6.95 -8.70
N LEU A 11 -1.20 7.26 -9.24
CA LEU A 11 -1.41 8.47 -10.02
C LEU A 11 -1.20 9.72 -9.18
N GLN A 12 -1.68 9.73 -7.94
CA GLN A 12 -1.47 10.85 -7.03
C GLN A 12 0.02 11.04 -6.71
N ALA A 13 0.74 9.96 -6.50
CA ALA A 13 2.18 10.01 -6.25
C ALA A 13 2.92 10.65 -7.41
N ARG A 14 2.57 10.32 -8.64
CA ARG A 14 3.16 10.91 -9.83
C ARG A 14 2.85 12.40 -9.96
N ARG A 15 1.60 12.78 -9.71
CA ARG A 15 1.17 14.18 -9.77
C ARG A 15 1.84 15.04 -8.72
N ALA A 16 2.11 14.48 -7.55
CA ALA A 16 2.69 15.19 -6.42
C ALA A 16 4.22 15.27 -6.45
N GLY A 17 4.86 14.85 -7.54
CA GLY A 17 6.30 14.96 -7.69
C GLY A 17 7.11 13.75 -7.27
N GLY A 18 6.54 12.57 -7.37
CA GLY A 18 7.28 11.32 -7.23
C GLY A 18 7.92 11.10 -5.87
N ARG A 19 9.26 11.24 -5.79
CA ARG A 19 10.03 10.91 -4.59
C ARG A 19 9.61 11.67 -3.34
N ARG A 20 9.26 12.93 -3.49
CA ARG A 20 8.85 13.74 -2.34
C ARG A 20 7.56 13.22 -1.74
N TYR A 21 6.61 12.90 -2.60
CA TYR A 21 5.36 12.30 -2.16
C TYR A 21 5.59 10.94 -1.53
N ALA A 22 6.43 10.11 -2.16
CA ALA A 22 6.75 8.79 -1.67
C ALA A 22 7.40 8.83 -0.28
N ARG A 23 8.27 9.81 -0.03
CA ARG A 23 8.91 9.97 1.27
C ARG A 23 7.88 10.18 2.38
N VAL A 24 6.84 10.94 2.11
CA VAL A 24 5.77 11.21 3.08
C VAL A 24 4.84 10.01 3.23
N ARG A 25 4.47 9.36 2.13
CA ARG A 25 3.46 8.30 2.12
C ARG A 25 3.99 6.91 2.48
N TYR A 26 5.28 6.65 2.18
CA TYR A 26 5.86 5.32 2.29
C TYR A 26 6.90 5.20 3.40
N THR A 27 6.99 6.20 4.28
CA THR A 27 7.88 6.13 5.45
C THR A 27 7.24 5.30 6.55
N ASP A 28 8.05 4.93 7.57
CA ASP A 28 7.57 4.19 8.74
C ASP A 28 6.91 5.11 9.78
N GLU A 29 6.14 6.09 9.31
CA GLU A 29 5.40 6.98 10.19
C GLU A 29 4.35 6.24 11.01
N PRO A 30 4.00 6.75 12.20
CA PRO A 30 2.98 6.12 13.04
C PRO A 30 1.67 5.93 12.28
N GLU A 31 1.10 4.77 12.43
CA GLU A 31 -0.12 4.37 11.70
C GLU A 31 -1.32 5.28 12.00
N MET A 32 -1.33 5.90 13.16
CA MET A 32 -2.40 6.79 13.56
C MET A 32 -2.54 8.02 12.66
N LEU A 33 -1.50 8.35 11.90
CA LEU A 33 -1.51 9.47 10.98
C LEU A 33 -2.00 9.11 9.59
N GLN A 34 -2.29 7.84 9.35
CA GLN A 34 -2.71 7.34 8.05
C GLN A 34 -4.11 6.76 8.14
N SER A 35 -5.09 7.59 7.85
CA SER A 35 -6.48 7.15 7.84
C SER A 35 -6.79 6.40 6.55
N PRO A 36 -7.64 5.36 6.62
CA PRO A 36 -8.11 4.70 5.40
C PRO A 36 -8.82 5.71 4.50
N THR A 37 -8.46 5.74 3.23
CA THR A 37 -9.04 6.70 2.29
C THR A 37 -10.37 6.26 1.71
N ALA A 38 -10.74 4.98 1.91
CA ALA A 38 -11.99 4.44 1.41
C ALA A 38 -12.40 3.23 2.24
N SER A 39 -13.71 3.07 2.40
CA SER A 39 -14.26 1.88 3.04
C SER A 39 -14.42 0.76 2.02
N PRO A 40 -14.19 -0.49 2.41
CA PRO A 40 -14.39 -1.61 1.49
C PRO A 40 -15.89 -1.81 1.19
N PRO A 41 -16.22 -2.42 0.03
CA PRO A 41 -17.60 -2.76 -0.30
C PRO A 41 -18.23 -3.70 0.71
N ALA A 42 -19.58 -3.69 0.78
CA ALA A 42 -20.33 -4.47 1.75
C ALA A 42 -20.08 -5.98 1.69
N HIS A 43 -19.71 -6.49 0.52
CA HIS A 43 -19.48 -7.93 0.31
C HIS A 43 -18.00 -8.30 0.29
N SER A 44 -17.15 -7.45 0.86
CA SER A 44 -15.72 -7.72 0.92
C SER A 44 -15.40 -8.92 1.81
N THR A 45 -14.37 -9.68 1.41
CA THR A 45 -13.84 -10.77 2.22
C THR A 45 -13.09 -10.22 3.44
N ASP A 46 -12.80 -11.10 4.40
CA ASP A 46 -12.00 -10.71 5.56
C ASP A 46 -10.62 -10.20 5.14
N LEU A 47 -10.02 -10.84 4.12
CA LEU A 47 -8.72 -10.40 3.60
C LEU A 47 -8.81 -8.99 3.00
N GLU A 48 -9.83 -8.73 2.21
CA GLU A 48 -10.00 -7.41 1.61
C GLU A 48 -10.20 -6.32 2.67
N ARG A 49 -10.99 -6.61 3.71
CA ARG A 49 -11.17 -5.68 4.81
C ARG A 49 -9.87 -5.44 5.57
N ALA A 50 -9.09 -6.49 5.79
CA ALA A 50 -7.79 -6.36 6.44
C ALA A 50 -6.84 -5.51 5.61
N ILE A 51 -6.80 -5.72 4.28
CA ILE A 51 -6.00 -4.91 3.37
C ILE A 51 -6.41 -3.43 3.44
N ALA A 52 -7.71 -3.16 3.53
CA ALA A 52 -8.22 -1.80 3.62
C ALA A 52 -7.73 -1.06 4.88
N THR A 53 -7.38 -1.78 5.94
CA THR A 53 -6.87 -1.16 7.17
C THR A 53 -5.37 -0.87 7.14
N LEU A 54 -4.66 -1.35 6.13
CA LEU A 54 -3.22 -1.12 6.03
C LEU A 54 -2.91 0.36 5.77
N PRO A 55 -1.74 0.85 6.25
CA PRO A 55 -1.26 2.16 5.83
C PRO A 55 -1.16 2.22 4.30
N GLU A 56 -1.41 3.40 3.73
CA GLU A 56 -1.48 3.56 2.27
C GLU A 56 -0.27 3.00 1.53
N GLY A 57 0.94 3.30 2.01
CA GLY A 57 2.16 2.82 1.34
C GLY A 57 2.29 1.32 1.39
N ALA A 58 2.03 0.71 2.55
CA ALA A 58 2.11 -0.73 2.71
C ALA A 58 1.03 -1.42 1.87
N ARG A 59 -0.18 -0.87 1.86
CA ARG A 59 -1.29 -1.39 1.06
C ARG A 59 -0.97 -1.37 -0.42
N ALA A 60 -0.47 -0.24 -0.93
CA ALA A 60 -0.14 -0.10 -2.34
C ALA A 60 0.91 -1.11 -2.78
N VAL A 61 1.98 -1.26 -2.02
CA VAL A 61 3.03 -2.22 -2.34
C VAL A 61 2.51 -3.64 -2.27
N PHE A 62 1.71 -3.98 -1.26
CA PHE A 62 1.14 -5.31 -1.13
C PHE A 62 0.26 -5.65 -2.32
N VAL A 63 -0.64 -4.76 -2.71
CA VAL A 63 -1.55 -5.01 -3.83
C VAL A 63 -0.78 -5.13 -5.14
N LEU A 64 0.19 -4.25 -5.37
CA LEU A 64 0.98 -4.30 -6.60
C LEU A 64 1.82 -5.58 -6.69
N TYR A 65 2.42 -6.00 -5.60
CA TYR A 65 3.30 -7.16 -5.61
C TYR A 65 2.54 -8.48 -5.52
N ASP A 66 1.73 -8.66 -4.48
CA ASP A 66 1.09 -9.95 -4.21
C ASP A 66 -0.18 -10.21 -5.02
N ILE A 67 -0.88 -9.17 -5.44
CA ILE A 67 -2.14 -9.32 -6.19
C ILE A 67 -1.93 -9.08 -7.68
N GLU A 68 -1.26 -7.98 -8.05
CA GLU A 68 -1.07 -7.62 -9.45
C GLU A 68 0.18 -8.24 -10.07
N GLY A 69 1.13 -8.72 -9.28
CA GLY A 69 2.29 -9.45 -9.78
C GLY A 69 3.46 -8.59 -10.21
N TYR A 70 3.51 -7.32 -9.82
CA TYR A 70 4.66 -6.47 -10.14
C TYR A 70 5.87 -6.82 -9.30
N GLN A 71 7.05 -6.69 -9.88
CA GLN A 71 8.31 -6.83 -9.15
C GLN A 71 8.64 -5.54 -8.39
N HIS A 72 9.48 -5.65 -7.35
CA HIS A 72 9.85 -4.47 -6.55
C HIS A 72 10.49 -3.38 -7.40
N GLU A 73 11.27 -3.75 -8.39
CA GLU A 73 11.86 -2.80 -9.33
C GLU A 73 10.80 -1.99 -10.07
N GLU A 74 9.75 -2.67 -10.52
CA GLU A 74 8.64 -2.02 -11.21
C GLU A 74 7.82 -1.14 -10.27
N ILE A 75 7.59 -1.61 -9.05
CA ILE A 75 6.88 -0.84 -8.02
C ILE A 75 7.66 0.43 -7.70
N ALA A 76 8.97 0.32 -7.58
CA ALA A 76 9.83 1.48 -7.33
C ALA A 76 9.68 2.54 -8.42
N ARG A 77 9.63 2.12 -9.68
CA ARG A 77 9.44 3.04 -10.80
C ARG A 77 8.04 3.66 -10.80
N LEU A 78 7.01 2.87 -10.48
CA LEU A 78 5.63 3.35 -10.49
C LEU A 78 5.36 4.36 -9.37
N THR A 79 5.91 4.12 -8.19
CA THR A 79 5.61 4.89 -7.00
C THR A 79 6.67 5.92 -6.64
N GLY A 80 7.84 5.86 -7.26
CA GLY A 80 8.93 6.78 -6.95
C GLY A 80 9.72 6.46 -5.70
N ILE A 81 9.48 5.29 -5.08
CA ILE A 81 10.23 4.85 -3.89
C ILE A 81 11.44 4.03 -4.28
N ALA A 82 12.36 3.84 -3.34
CA ALA A 82 13.49 2.94 -3.54
C ALA A 82 13.02 1.49 -3.52
N GLU A 83 13.73 0.62 -4.21
CA GLU A 83 13.42 -0.80 -4.24
C GLU A 83 13.46 -1.42 -2.84
N GLY A 84 14.44 -1.01 -2.01
CA GLY A 84 14.52 -1.45 -0.62
C GLY A 84 13.33 -1.01 0.21
N THR A 85 12.81 0.18 -0.05
CA THR A 85 11.60 0.68 0.61
C THR A 85 10.39 -0.17 0.21
N SER A 86 10.30 -0.55 -1.06
CA SER A 86 9.23 -1.44 -1.52
C SER A 86 9.26 -2.77 -0.76
N LYS A 87 10.44 -3.37 -0.62
CA LYS A 87 10.60 -4.62 0.12
C LYS A 87 10.20 -4.47 1.59
N ALA A 88 10.62 -3.38 2.23
CA ALA A 88 10.28 -3.11 3.62
C ALA A 88 8.77 -2.92 3.81
N GLN A 89 8.12 -2.22 2.92
CA GLN A 89 6.68 -2.00 2.97
C GLN A 89 5.91 -3.32 2.77
N LEU A 90 6.38 -4.17 1.88
CA LEU A 90 5.75 -5.49 1.69
C LEU A 90 5.85 -6.33 2.96
N HIS A 91 7.02 -6.35 3.58
CA HIS A 91 7.22 -7.08 4.82
C HIS A 91 6.29 -6.55 5.92
N ARG A 92 6.21 -5.25 6.05
CA ARG A 92 5.32 -4.60 7.01
C ARG A 92 3.86 -4.94 6.75
N ALA A 93 3.42 -4.87 5.49
CA ALA A 93 2.06 -5.20 5.11
C ALA A 93 1.69 -6.64 5.48
N ARG A 94 2.58 -7.58 5.16
CA ARG A 94 2.34 -8.99 5.46
C ARG A 94 2.27 -9.25 6.97
N ARG A 95 3.11 -8.56 7.75
CA ARG A 95 3.07 -8.66 9.20
C ARG A 95 1.76 -8.16 9.76
N LEU A 96 1.32 -6.98 9.32
CA LEU A 96 0.06 -6.38 9.79
C LEU A 96 -1.15 -7.22 9.38
N LEU A 97 -1.14 -7.77 8.17
CA LEU A 97 -2.21 -8.66 7.73
C LEU A 97 -2.29 -9.93 8.57
N ARG A 98 -1.14 -10.51 8.88
CA ARG A 98 -1.11 -11.71 9.74
C ARG A 98 -1.72 -11.41 11.10
N GLU A 99 -1.33 -10.30 11.71
CA GLU A 99 -1.88 -9.88 13.00
C GLU A 99 -3.39 -9.65 12.93
N ALA A 100 -3.86 -9.02 11.87
CA ALA A 100 -5.29 -8.72 11.70
C ALA A 100 -6.12 -9.99 11.50
N LEU A 101 -5.59 -10.97 10.76
CA LEU A 101 -6.33 -12.19 10.42
C LEU A 101 -6.27 -13.26 11.51
N GLU A 102 -5.31 -13.17 12.42
CA GLU A 102 -5.18 -14.11 13.55
C GLU A 102 -6.04 -13.76 14.76
N ARG A 103 -6.70 -12.62 14.74
CA ARG A 103 -7.56 -12.19 15.85
C ARG A 103 -8.92 -12.85 15.85
#